data_1dd48737281aa9b09b6f30dd59e943fd
#
_entry.id   1dd48737281aa9b09b6f30dd59e943fd
#
_cell.length_a   1.000
_cell.length_b   1.000
_cell.length_c   1.000
_cell.angle_alpha   90.00
_cell.angle_beta   90.00
_cell.angle_gamma   90.00
#
_symmetry.space_group_name_H-M   'P 1'
#
loop_
_entity.id
_entity.type
_entity.pdbx_description
1 polymer ?
#
loop_
_entity_poly.entity_id
_entity_poly.type
_entity_poly.pdbx_seq_one_letter_code
_entity_poly.pdbx_strand_id
1 'polypeptide(L)'
;MIGLACCLTACKNDLASTGSEILAPEDGIIVIADTFDLKSRIDSCGAIISSPDSMLLGEIETDYGTLRAQILTQLTCPEGFKYPSNAVIDSISLYFHYTTWVGDGKSPLSINVYEMDGKQLNYAKTYYTDINISDYCSRTKSILRNRRIVAASEKMDSLANSSGIYEPMVKMMMDSTSDFFHRFASIREFTDQDSFNEQFKGLLVETDFGSSTVLNIKDIAMGVYYHFSYDKQGKDTTVNDLKVFYSNAEVRAVNSIQYVNKEDLLNDLQQDSALYNYIIGPAGIYTQISLPVKK
;
A
#
# COMPACT_ATOMS: atom_id res chain seq x y z
N MET A 1 -20.56 -73.96 20.59
CA MET A 1 -20.27 -72.53 20.48
C MET A 1 -19.49 -72.34 19.19
N ILE A 2 -20.18 -71.84 18.14
CA ILE A 2 -19.63 -71.65 16.78
C ILE A 2 -19.24 -70.16 16.69
N GLY A 3 -17.92 -69.92 16.59
CA GLY A 3 -17.40 -68.57 16.41
C GLY A 3 -17.48 -68.16 14.94
N LEU A 4 -18.26 -67.09 14.67
CA LEU A 4 -18.42 -66.48 13.34
C LEU A 4 -17.24 -65.50 13.10
N ALA A 5 -16.30 -65.87 12.24
CA ALA A 5 -15.21 -64.97 11.77
C ALA A 5 -15.74 -64.09 10.66
N CYS A 6 -15.99 -62.81 10.93
CA CYS A 6 -16.23 -61.82 9.91
C CYS A 6 -14.93 -61.43 9.20
N CYS A 7 -14.75 -61.87 7.97
CA CYS A 7 -13.73 -61.35 7.06
C CYS A 7 -14.14 -59.94 6.60
N LEU A 8 -13.48 -58.91 7.10
CA LEU A 8 -13.54 -57.56 6.56
C LEU A 8 -12.66 -57.50 5.28
N THR A 9 -13.30 -57.72 4.13
CA THR A 9 -12.71 -57.37 2.84
C THR A 9 -12.78 -55.85 2.70
N ALA A 10 -11.65 -55.18 2.90
CA ALA A 10 -11.52 -53.75 2.56
C ALA A 10 -11.61 -53.65 1.02
N CYS A 11 -12.68 -53.12 0.49
CA CYS A 11 -12.75 -52.69 -0.87
C CYS A 11 -11.71 -51.56 -1.08
N LYS A 12 -10.65 -51.83 -1.80
CA LYS A 12 -9.86 -50.78 -2.41
C LYS A 12 -10.73 -50.12 -3.49
N ASN A 13 -11.34 -49.01 -3.17
CA ASN A 13 -11.99 -48.17 -4.16
C ASN A 13 -10.90 -47.46 -4.97
N ASP A 14 -10.51 -48.09 -6.05
CA ASP A 14 -9.68 -47.46 -7.08
C ASP A 14 -10.60 -46.59 -7.95
N LEU A 15 -10.83 -45.36 -7.48
CA LEU A 15 -11.69 -44.38 -8.20
C LEU A 15 -11.11 -44.00 -9.57
N ALA A 16 -9.82 -44.33 -9.83
CA ALA A 16 -9.16 -44.09 -11.10
C ALA A 16 -9.60 -45.09 -12.20
N SER A 17 -10.17 -46.24 -11.83
CA SER A 17 -10.57 -47.23 -12.81
C SER A 17 -12.06 -47.17 -13.17
N THR A 18 -12.87 -46.39 -12.45
CA THR A 18 -14.31 -46.29 -12.67
C THR A 18 -14.57 -45.50 -13.95
N GLY A 19 -14.95 -46.18 -15.00
CA GLY A 19 -15.26 -45.59 -16.31
C GLY A 19 -14.21 -45.84 -17.40
N SER A 20 -13.01 -46.35 -17.05
CA SER A 20 -11.98 -46.67 -18.05
C SER A 20 -12.38 -47.81 -19.00
N GLU A 21 -13.30 -48.68 -18.60
CA GLU A 21 -13.83 -49.77 -19.46
C GLU A 21 -14.86 -49.30 -20.49
N ILE A 22 -15.31 -48.02 -20.42
CA ILE A 22 -16.32 -47.46 -21.31
C ILE A 22 -15.66 -46.73 -22.50
N LEU A 23 -14.39 -46.36 -22.37
CA LEU A 23 -13.64 -45.68 -23.40
C LEU A 23 -12.99 -46.68 -24.33
N ALA A 24 -13.05 -46.40 -25.66
CA ALA A 24 -12.27 -47.18 -26.63
C ALA A 24 -10.77 -47.11 -26.23
N PRO A 25 -9.99 -48.17 -26.43
CA PRO A 25 -8.57 -48.21 -26.03
C PRO A 25 -7.75 -47.05 -26.61
N GLU A 26 -8.14 -46.48 -27.71
CA GLU A 26 -7.52 -45.32 -28.37
C GLU A 26 -7.91 -43.97 -27.70
N ASP A 27 -8.99 -43.91 -26.93
CA ASP A 27 -9.47 -42.71 -26.23
C ASP A 27 -9.05 -42.69 -24.74
N GLY A 28 -8.28 -43.69 -24.32
CA GLY A 28 -7.78 -43.79 -22.95
C GLY A 28 -6.80 -42.68 -22.62
N ILE A 29 -7.04 -41.95 -21.51
CA ILE A 29 -6.04 -40.98 -20.96
C ILE A 29 -4.89 -41.79 -20.38
N ILE A 30 -3.73 -41.71 -21.01
CA ILE A 30 -2.49 -42.31 -20.48
C ILE A 30 -1.87 -41.27 -19.56
N VAL A 31 -1.87 -41.52 -18.26
CA VAL A 31 -1.14 -40.72 -17.26
C VAL A 31 0.24 -41.30 -17.10
N ILE A 32 1.24 -40.54 -17.55
CA ILE A 32 2.66 -40.90 -17.33
C ILE A 32 3.14 -40.03 -16.17
N ALA A 33 3.53 -40.66 -15.06
CA ALA A 33 4.23 -40.01 -13.98
C ALA A 33 5.72 -40.17 -14.16
N ASP A 34 6.47 -39.07 -14.10
CA ASP A 34 7.94 -39.09 -14.18
C ASP A 34 8.47 -38.18 -13.04
N THR A 35 9.70 -38.45 -12.61
CA THR A 35 10.39 -37.70 -11.58
C THR A 35 11.53 -36.94 -12.20
N PHE A 36 11.62 -35.64 -11.94
CA PHE A 36 12.67 -34.78 -12.48
C PHE A 36 13.47 -34.14 -11.36
N ASP A 37 14.76 -34.05 -11.52
CA ASP A 37 15.61 -33.24 -10.66
C ASP A 37 15.41 -31.77 -11.01
N LEU A 38 14.93 -31.01 -10.02
CA LEU A 38 14.77 -29.57 -10.12
C LEU A 38 16.08 -28.87 -9.75
N LYS A 39 16.47 -27.89 -10.56
CA LYS A 39 17.55 -26.97 -10.20
C LYS A 39 16.93 -25.66 -9.77
N SER A 40 17.31 -25.16 -8.61
CA SER A 40 16.89 -23.87 -8.10
C SER A 40 18.09 -22.95 -7.90
N ARG A 41 17.84 -21.65 -8.04
CA ARG A 41 18.82 -20.59 -7.78
C ARG A 41 18.10 -19.41 -7.15
N ILE A 42 18.70 -18.85 -6.10
CA ILE A 42 18.25 -17.63 -5.45
C ILE A 42 18.90 -16.44 -6.15
N ASP A 43 18.12 -15.40 -6.42
CA ASP A 43 18.60 -14.21 -7.10
C ASP A 43 17.92 -12.95 -6.55
N SER A 44 18.55 -11.78 -6.72
CA SER A 44 17.99 -10.49 -6.31
C SER A 44 16.91 -10.03 -7.28
N CYS A 45 15.75 -9.65 -6.74
CA CYS A 45 14.76 -8.92 -7.51
C CYS A 45 15.25 -7.48 -7.67
N GLY A 46 15.30 -6.97 -8.90
CA GLY A 46 15.54 -5.55 -9.16
C GLY A 46 14.34 -4.67 -8.74
N ALA A 47 14.40 -3.41 -9.14
CA ALA A 47 13.26 -2.51 -8.98
C ALA A 47 12.05 -3.03 -9.74
N ILE A 48 10.90 -3.03 -9.09
CA ILE A 48 9.61 -3.40 -9.70
C ILE A 48 8.78 -2.15 -10.00
N ILE A 49 7.83 -2.26 -10.93
CA ILE A 49 6.92 -1.15 -11.25
C ILE A 49 6.13 -0.78 -9.99
N SER A 50 6.17 0.50 -9.66
CA SER A 50 5.45 1.07 -8.52
C SER A 50 4.22 1.83 -9.02
N SER A 51 3.11 1.11 -9.15
CA SER A 51 1.76 1.65 -9.42
C SER A 51 0.76 0.84 -8.61
N PRO A 52 0.87 0.89 -7.27
CA PRO A 52 0.10 0.02 -6.38
C PRO A 52 -1.34 0.52 -6.19
N ASP A 53 -2.27 -0.42 -6.05
CA ASP A 53 -3.65 -0.15 -5.61
C ASP A 53 -3.68 0.20 -4.11
N SER A 54 -2.66 -0.22 -3.36
CA SER A 54 -2.42 0.14 -1.96
C SER A 54 -0.92 0.30 -1.72
N MET A 55 -0.53 1.17 -0.81
CA MET A 55 0.85 1.59 -0.60
C MET A 55 1.37 1.10 0.75
N LEU A 56 2.61 0.65 0.78
CA LEU A 56 3.28 0.27 2.02
C LEU A 56 3.91 1.51 2.69
N LEU A 57 3.72 1.63 4.01
CA LEU A 57 4.32 2.69 4.82
C LEU A 57 4.90 2.11 6.11
N GLY A 58 6.16 2.30 6.33
CA GLY A 58 6.82 1.88 7.56
C GLY A 58 8.15 1.18 7.34
N GLU A 59 8.67 0.63 8.41
CA GLU A 59 9.90 -0.13 8.42
C GLU A 59 9.71 -1.39 9.27
N ILE A 60 10.22 -2.51 8.79
CA ILE A 60 10.22 -3.77 9.53
C ILE A 60 11.58 -4.45 9.41
N GLU A 61 12.16 -4.76 10.56
CA GLU A 61 13.35 -5.59 10.68
C GLU A 61 12.95 -7.03 10.91
N THR A 62 13.53 -7.93 10.15
CA THR A 62 13.32 -9.38 10.22
C THR A 62 14.66 -10.09 10.19
N ASP A 63 14.66 -11.40 10.45
CA ASP A 63 15.86 -12.24 10.30
C ASP A 63 16.41 -12.24 8.87
N TYR A 64 15.62 -11.76 7.90
CA TYR A 64 15.96 -11.70 6.47
C TYR A 64 16.22 -10.27 5.97
N GLY A 65 16.55 -9.35 6.86
CA GLY A 65 16.89 -7.96 6.54
C GLY A 65 15.78 -6.95 6.88
N THR A 66 16.06 -5.70 6.62
CA THR A 66 15.16 -4.58 6.94
C THR A 66 14.51 -4.05 5.68
N LEU A 67 13.18 -4.13 5.64
CA LEU A 67 12.34 -3.49 4.63
C LEU A 67 11.98 -2.08 5.09
N ARG A 68 12.20 -1.08 4.22
CA ARG A 68 11.72 0.29 4.39
C ARG A 68 10.82 0.69 3.24
N ALA A 69 9.64 1.21 3.56
CA ALA A 69 8.65 1.65 2.59
C ALA A 69 8.19 3.09 2.85
N GLN A 70 8.22 3.91 1.80
CA GLN A 70 7.87 5.33 1.81
C GLN A 70 6.92 5.63 0.64
N ILE A 71 6.10 6.68 0.77
CA ILE A 71 5.07 7.00 -0.20
C ILE A 71 5.31 8.41 -0.75
N LEU A 72 5.39 8.54 -2.08
CA LEU A 72 5.21 9.78 -2.80
C LEU A 72 3.83 9.77 -3.44
N THR A 73 2.99 10.77 -3.18
CA THR A 73 1.64 10.81 -3.75
C THR A 73 1.18 12.21 -4.08
N GLN A 74 0.46 12.34 -5.17
CA GLN A 74 -0.36 13.51 -5.50
C GLN A 74 -1.75 13.35 -4.91
N LEU A 75 -2.50 14.44 -4.84
CA LEU A 75 -3.91 14.45 -4.47
C LEU A 75 -4.73 14.97 -5.65
N THR A 76 -5.92 14.39 -5.85
CA THR A 76 -6.87 14.83 -6.87
C THR A 76 -7.57 16.09 -6.40
N CYS A 77 -7.60 17.11 -7.25
CA CYS A 77 -8.42 18.29 -7.04
C CYS A 77 -9.83 18.03 -7.60
N PRO A 78 -10.91 18.29 -6.85
CA PRO A 78 -12.25 18.24 -7.40
C PRO A 78 -12.40 19.20 -8.60
N GLU A 79 -13.03 18.74 -9.66
CA GLU A 79 -13.24 19.55 -10.87
C GLU A 79 -14.04 20.82 -10.54
N GLY A 80 -13.60 21.95 -11.10
CA GLY A 80 -14.25 23.24 -10.89
C GLY A 80 -14.27 23.69 -9.42
N PHE A 81 -13.26 23.28 -8.64
CA PHE A 81 -13.19 23.58 -7.23
C PHE A 81 -13.12 25.09 -6.95
N LYS A 82 -14.06 25.56 -6.16
CA LYS A 82 -14.13 26.96 -5.69
C LYS A 82 -14.74 27.04 -4.31
N TYR A 83 -14.11 27.80 -3.41
CA TYR A 83 -14.74 28.17 -2.16
C TYR A 83 -15.73 29.32 -2.35
N PRO A 84 -16.80 29.39 -1.55
CA PRO A 84 -17.61 30.60 -1.41
C PRO A 84 -16.73 31.81 -1.10
N SER A 85 -17.11 33.00 -1.62
CA SER A 85 -16.28 34.21 -1.51
C SER A 85 -15.94 34.63 -0.06
N ASN A 86 -16.83 34.30 0.88
CA ASN A 86 -16.68 34.59 2.30
C ASN A 86 -16.34 33.36 3.13
N ALA A 87 -15.86 32.28 2.49
CA ALA A 87 -15.43 31.09 3.21
C ALA A 87 -14.21 31.38 4.09
N VAL A 88 -14.24 30.87 5.30
CA VAL A 88 -13.16 30.87 6.28
C VAL A 88 -12.72 29.42 6.48
N ILE A 89 -11.43 29.16 6.31
CA ILE A 89 -10.86 27.82 6.54
C ILE A 89 -10.65 27.66 8.04
N ASP A 90 -11.28 26.64 8.63
CA ASP A 90 -11.23 26.36 10.06
C ASP A 90 -10.08 25.42 10.41
N SER A 91 -9.92 24.35 9.65
CA SER A 91 -8.86 23.37 9.85
C SER A 91 -8.56 22.55 8.61
N ILE A 92 -7.32 22.04 8.53
CA ILE A 92 -6.89 21.09 7.52
C ILE A 92 -6.40 19.84 8.24
N SER A 93 -6.83 18.66 7.76
CA SER A 93 -6.41 17.39 8.31
C SER A 93 -5.99 16.44 7.20
N LEU A 94 -4.97 15.62 7.47
CA LEU A 94 -4.63 14.46 6.63
C LEU A 94 -5.25 13.20 7.24
N TYR A 95 -5.71 12.32 6.37
CA TYR A 95 -6.31 11.04 6.69
C TYR A 95 -5.54 9.95 5.97
N PHE A 96 -5.15 8.93 6.71
CA PHE A 96 -4.47 7.75 6.19
C PHE A 96 -5.36 6.55 6.49
N HIS A 97 -6.05 6.04 5.48
CA HIS A 97 -6.83 4.82 5.61
C HIS A 97 -5.91 3.62 5.32
N TYR A 98 -5.88 2.65 6.21
CA TYR A 98 -5.13 1.42 6.02
C TYR A 98 -6.02 0.20 6.25
N THR A 99 -5.70 -0.90 5.56
CA THR A 99 -6.50 -2.12 5.62
C THR A 99 -5.91 -3.14 6.59
N THR A 100 -4.59 -3.24 6.59
CA THR A 100 -3.84 -4.23 7.36
C THR A 100 -2.47 -3.68 7.72
N TRP A 101 -1.74 -4.43 8.51
CA TRP A 101 -0.32 -4.22 8.77
C TRP A 101 0.43 -5.54 8.81
N VAL A 102 1.75 -5.47 8.63
CA VAL A 102 2.69 -6.56 8.81
C VAL A 102 3.60 -6.23 9.97
N GLY A 103 3.93 -7.21 10.80
CA GLY A 103 4.77 -7.04 11.99
C GLY A 103 3.97 -6.80 13.26
N ASP A 104 4.57 -6.13 14.25
CA ASP A 104 3.96 -5.88 15.56
C ASP A 104 3.06 -4.65 15.56
N GLY A 105 1.78 -4.85 15.33
CA GLY A 105 0.78 -3.77 15.33
C GLY A 105 0.62 -3.04 16.66
N LYS A 106 1.22 -3.52 17.75
CA LYS A 106 1.22 -2.85 19.06
C LYS A 106 2.43 -1.95 19.28
N SER A 107 3.47 -2.13 18.50
CA SER A 107 4.62 -1.23 18.51
C SER A 107 4.28 0.12 17.92
N PRO A 108 4.69 1.23 18.57
CA PRO A 108 4.46 2.56 18.03
C PRO A 108 5.35 2.80 16.81
N LEU A 109 4.78 3.46 15.81
CA LEU A 109 5.54 4.02 14.68
C LEU A 109 5.30 5.53 14.60
N SER A 110 6.26 6.27 14.05
CA SER A 110 6.19 7.73 13.92
C SER A 110 6.11 8.10 12.44
N ILE A 111 5.04 8.80 12.07
CA ILE A 111 4.81 9.26 10.69
C ILE A 111 5.22 10.72 10.57
N ASN A 112 6.00 10.99 9.51
CA ASN A 112 6.33 12.32 9.04
C ASN A 112 5.71 12.55 7.66
N VAL A 113 5.25 13.77 7.43
CA VAL A 113 4.71 14.19 6.14
C VAL A 113 5.40 15.48 5.70
N TYR A 114 5.87 15.49 4.47
CA TYR A 114 6.51 16.63 3.83
C TYR A 114 5.81 16.98 2.54
N GLU A 115 5.79 18.26 2.20
CA GLU A 115 5.37 18.72 0.88
C GLU A 115 6.48 18.46 -0.14
N MET A 116 6.11 17.94 -1.30
CA MET A 116 7.03 17.76 -2.42
C MET A 116 7.43 19.13 -2.98
N ASP A 117 8.71 19.42 -3.03
CA ASP A 117 9.29 20.71 -3.46
C ASP A 117 10.25 20.58 -4.65
N GLY A 118 10.57 19.34 -5.05
CA GLY A 118 11.42 19.03 -6.20
C GLY A 118 10.64 18.81 -7.50
N LYS A 119 10.93 17.68 -8.19
CA LYS A 119 10.24 17.28 -9.40
C LYS A 119 8.77 16.95 -9.09
N GLN A 120 7.89 17.19 -10.08
CA GLN A 120 6.51 16.74 -10.03
C GLN A 120 6.40 15.31 -10.57
N LEU A 121 5.50 14.50 -9.98
CA LEU A 121 5.16 13.21 -10.56
C LEU A 121 4.35 13.42 -11.85
N ASN A 122 4.66 12.64 -12.88
CA ASN A 122 3.99 12.70 -14.17
C ASN A 122 3.10 11.47 -14.35
N TYR A 123 1.82 11.69 -14.62
CA TYR A 123 0.85 10.59 -14.77
C TYR A 123 1.22 9.60 -15.87
N ALA A 124 1.77 10.06 -17.00
CA ALA A 124 2.15 9.21 -18.13
C ALA A 124 3.45 8.41 -17.92
N LYS A 125 4.21 8.72 -16.86
CA LYS A 125 5.50 8.07 -16.60
C LYS A 125 5.33 6.82 -15.73
N THR A 126 6.05 5.75 -16.09
CA THR A 126 6.23 4.58 -15.23
C THR A 126 7.29 4.87 -14.18
N TYR A 127 6.96 4.56 -12.93
CA TYR A 127 7.88 4.65 -11.78
C TYR A 127 8.18 3.26 -11.23
N TYR A 128 9.32 3.16 -10.56
CA TYR A 128 9.80 1.92 -9.95
C TYR A 128 10.04 2.13 -8.46
N THR A 129 10.12 1.04 -7.71
CA THR A 129 10.28 1.05 -6.26
C THR A 129 11.60 1.64 -5.77
N ASP A 130 12.61 1.75 -6.64
CA ASP A 130 13.91 2.37 -6.38
C ASP A 130 13.96 3.87 -6.68
N ILE A 131 12.80 4.53 -6.81
CA ILE A 131 12.70 5.97 -7.06
C ILE A 131 13.58 6.76 -6.10
N ASN A 132 14.39 7.68 -6.64
CA ASN A 132 15.17 8.59 -5.81
C ASN A 132 14.27 9.69 -5.22
N ILE A 133 13.87 9.54 -3.97
CA ILE A 133 12.98 10.47 -3.27
C ILE A 133 13.54 11.89 -3.22
N SER A 134 14.87 12.04 -3.12
CA SER A 134 15.52 13.37 -3.04
C SER A 134 15.29 14.23 -4.29
N ASP A 135 14.97 13.63 -5.42
CA ASP A 135 14.61 14.37 -6.63
C ASP A 135 13.25 15.07 -6.51
N TYR A 136 12.37 14.58 -5.64
CA TYR A 136 10.98 15.02 -5.48
C TYR A 136 10.74 15.80 -4.20
N CYS A 137 11.47 15.47 -3.13
CA CYS A 137 11.28 16.09 -1.81
C CYS A 137 12.59 16.27 -1.08
N SER A 138 12.91 17.54 -0.72
CA SER A 138 14.09 17.88 0.08
C SER A 138 13.90 17.68 1.59
N ARG A 139 12.68 17.38 2.04
CA ARG A 139 12.27 17.30 3.46
C ARG A 139 12.38 18.60 4.25
N THR A 140 12.56 19.72 3.57
CA THR A 140 12.63 21.04 4.24
C THR A 140 11.24 21.59 4.58
N LYS A 141 10.24 21.27 3.76
CA LYS A 141 8.86 21.72 3.94
C LYS A 141 8.03 20.67 4.69
N SER A 142 8.22 20.63 6.01
CA SER A 142 7.46 19.70 6.84
C SER A 142 6.02 20.18 7.02
N ILE A 143 5.06 19.29 6.75
CA ILE A 143 3.63 19.50 7.03
C ILE A 143 3.30 18.94 8.41
N LEU A 144 3.77 17.73 8.71
CA LEU A 144 3.56 17.04 9.98
C LEU A 144 4.84 16.30 10.39
N ARG A 145 5.15 16.32 11.67
CA ARG A 145 6.29 15.59 12.24
C ARG A 145 5.89 14.80 13.48
N ASN A 146 6.55 13.67 13.63
CA ASN A 146 6.52 12.85 14.86
C ASN A 146 5.09 12.47 15.29
N ARG A 147 4.18 12.25 14.34
CA ARG A 147 2.86 11.73 14.69
C ARG A 147 3.01 10.24 15.03
N ARG A 148 2.99 9.95 16.33
CA ARG A 148 3.06 8.57 16.81
C ARG A 148 1.69 7.92 16.72
N ILE A 149 1.67 6.70 16.19
CA ILE A 149 0.49 5.86 16.07
C ILE A 149 0.81 4.43 16.51
N VAL A 150 -0.22 3.68 16.86
CA VAL A 150 -0.15 2.24 17.15
C VAL A 150 -1.20 1.57 16.28
N ALA A 151 -0.79 0.81 15.27
CA ALA A 151 -1.66 0.27 14.22
C ALA A 151 -2.88 -0.48 14.76
N ALA A 152 -2.70 -1.30 15.82
CA ALA A 152 -3.77 -2.10 16.42
C ALA A 152 -4.77 -1.27 17.26
N SER A 153 -4.48 0.00 17.58
CA SER A 153 -5.30 0.81 18.48
C SER A 153 -5.85 2.10 17.87
N GLU A 154 -5.53 2.38 16.60
CA GLU A 154 -6.16 3.51 15.92
C GLU A 154 -7.66 3.27 15.75
N LYS A 155 -8.41 4.36 15.92
CA LYS A 155 -9.88 4.30 15.82
C LYS A 155 -10.28 3.99 14.39
N MET A 156 -11.24 3.08 14.26
CA MET A 156 -11.97 2.92 13.02
C MET A 156 -12.65 4.24 12.63
N ASP A 157 -12.74 4.54 11.35
CA ASP A 157 -13.56 5.67 10.88
C ASP A 157 -14.97 5.51 11.45
N SER A 158 -15.50 6.56 12.06
CA SER A 158 -16.86 6.56 12.58
C SER A 158 -17.92 6.49 11.48
N LEU A 159 -17.53 6.74 10.23
CA LEU A 159 -18.36 6.61 9.05
C LEU A 159 -18.03 5.28 8.37
N ALA A 160 -18.88 4.28 8.59
CA ALA A 160 -18.82 3.06 7.81
C ALA A 160 -18.90 3.39 6.31
N ASN A 161 -18.14 2.67 5.48
CA ASN A 161 -18.33 2.75 4.04
C ASN A 161 -19.74 2.29 3.63
N SER A 162 -20.11 2.40 2.36
CA SER A 162 -21.44 1.99 1.84
C SER A 162 -21.79 0.52 2.11
N SER A 163 -20.80 -0.32 2.44
CA SER A 163 -20.97 -1.73 2.80
C SER A 163 -21.04 -1.95 4.33
N GLY A 164 -21.05 -0.89 5.13
CA GLY A 164 -21.06 -0.99 6.60
C GLY A 164 -19.73 -1.46 7.20
N ILE A 165 -18.64 -1.45 6.45
CA ILE A 165 -17.31 -1.86 6.90
C ILE A 165 -16.57 -0.63 7.41
N TYR A 166 -16.06 -0.72 8.63
CA TYR A 166 -15.18 0.29 9.22
C TYR A 166 -13.73 -0.05 8.89
N GLU A 167 -13.00 0.92 8.35
CA GLU A 167 -11.58 0.81 8.07
C GLU A 167 -10.77 1.62 9.10
N PRO A 168 -9.64 1.08 9.61
CA PRO A 168 -8.76 1.83 10.47
C PRO A 168 -8.24 3.09 9.77
N MET A 169 -8.22 4.20 10.52
CA MET A 169 -7.83 5.50 9.97
C MET A 169 -6.98 6.27 10.96
N VAL A 170 -5.90 6.85 10.46
CA VAL A 170 -5.10 7.84 11.20
C VAL A 170 -5.49 9.23 10.74
N LYS A 171 -6.08 10.01 11.63
CA LYS A 171 -6.35 11.45 11.40
C LYS A 171 -5.24 12.29 12.00
N MET A 172 -4.65 13.16 11.20
CA MET A 172 -3.61 14.10 11.60
C MET A 172 -4.05 15.53 11.30
N MET A 173 -4.31 16.31 12.34
CA MET A 173 -4.64 17.72 12.18
C MET A 173 -3.36 18.53 11.94
N MET A 174 -3.38 19.41 10.96
CA MET A 174 -2.28 20.34 10.69
C MET A 174 -2.27 21.49 11.66
N ASP A 175 -1.08 22.01 11.91
CA ASP A 175 -0.92 23.24 12.69
C ASP A 175 -1.44 24.43 11.88
N SER A 176 -2.46 25.12 12.43
CA SER A 176 -3.05 26.32 11.82
C SER A 176 -2.10 27.51 11.74
N THR A 177 -0.98 27.47 12.45
CA THR A 177 0.06 28.51 12.39
C THR A 177 1.16 28.21 11.35
N SER A 178 1.10 27.05 10.68
CA SER A 178 2.10 26.64 9.70
C SER A 178 2.00 27.45 8.40
N ASP A 179 3.15 27.66 7.75
CA ASP A 179 3.20 28.31 6.43
C ASP A 179 2.36 27.55 5.40
N PHE A 180 2.35 26.22 5.47
CA PHE A 180 1.51 25.39 4.60
C PHE A 180 0.03 25.72 4.77
N PHE A 181 -0.45 25.77 6.03
CA PHE A 181 -1.85 26.08 6.31
C PHE A 181 -2.23 27.45 5.75
N HIS A 182 -1.46 28.49 6.06
CA HIS A 182 -1.75 29.86 5.60
C HIS A 182 -1.75 29.98 4.08
N ARG A 183 -0.77 29.37 3.42
CA ARG A 183 -0.68 29.36 1.96
C ARG A 183 -1.88 28.63 1.35
N PHE A 184 -2.19 27.42 1.83
CA PHE A 184 -3.29 26.61 1.29
C PHE A 184 -4.66 27.30 1.56
N ALA A 185 -4.86 27.85 2.75
CA ALA A 185 -6.07 28.58 3.11
C ALA A 185 -6.28 29.89 2.32
N SER A 186 -5.24 30.45 1.71
CA SER A 186 -5.33 31.63 0.87
C SER A 186 -5.85 31.36 -0.53
N ILE A 187 -5.75 30.10 -1.01
CA ILE A 187 -6.21 29.68 -2.34
C ILE A 187 -7.73 29.60 -2.34
N ARG A 188 -8.37 30.19 -3.34
CA ARG A 188 -9.84 30.26 -3.40
C ARG A 188 -10.45 29.32 -4.43
N GLU A 189 -9.72 29.01 -5.48
CA GLU A 189 -10.18 28.16 -6.58
C GLU A 189 -9.00 27.49 -7.27
N PHE A 190 -9.28 26.35 -7.89
CA PHE A 190 -8.40 25.69 -8.85
C PHE A 190 -9.18 25.45 -10.13
N THR A 191 -8.59 25.80 -11.25
CA THR A 191 -9.23 25.64 -12.56
C THR A 191 -9.31 24.16 -12.94
N ASP A 192 -8.22 23.43 -12.70
CA ASP A 192 -8.02 22.03 -13.06
C ASP A 192 -6.95 21.38 -12.19
N GLN A 193 -6.67 20.10 -12.45
CA GLN A 193 -5.64 19.33 -11.73
C GLN A 193 -4.23 19.90 -11.93
N ASP A 194 -3.93 20.46 -13.11
CA ASP A 194 -2.59 21.00 -13.38
C ASP A 194 -2.36 22.26 -12.57
N SER A 195 -3.32 23.17 -12.50
CA SER A 195 -3.24 24.38 -11.66
C SER A 195 -3.15 24.04 -10.17
N PHE A 196 -3.79 22.97 -9.73
CA PHE A 196 -3.62 22.45 -8.38
C PHE A 196 -2.19 21.92 -8.15
N ASN A 197 -1.68 21.12 -9.07
CA ASN A 197 -0.34 20.54 -8.98
C ASN A 197 0.79 21.57 -9.04
N GLU A 198 0.57 22.72 -9.68
CA GLU A 198 1.51 23.85 -9.66
C GLU A 198 1.64 24.45 -8.26
N GLN A 199 0.54 24.52 -7.53
CA GLN A 199 0.50 25.05 -6.16
C GLN A 199 0.88 24.00 -5.11
N PHE A 200 0.56 22.74 -5.38
CA PHE A 200 0.76 21.61 -4.47
C PHE A 200 1.17 20.35 -5.24
N LYS A 201 2.46 20.09 -5.30
CA LYS A 201 3.03 18.98 -6.09
C LYS A 201 2.70 17.60 -5.54
N GLY A 202 2.33 17.50 -4.26
CA GLY A 202 2.05 16.26 -3.56
C GLY A 202 2.75 16.14 -2.21
N LEU A 203 2.72 14.94 -1.67
CA LEU A 203 3.23 14.58 -0.36
C LEU A 203 4.30 13.49 -0.45
N LEU A 204 5.32 13.61 0.41
CA LEU A 204 6.14 12.50 0.85
C LEU A 204 5.67 12.09 2.24
N VAL A 205 5.36 10.81 2.40
CA VAL A 205 5.02 10.20 3.69
C VAL A 205 6.06 9.15 4.02
N GLU A 206 6.65 9.26 5.19
CA GLU A 206 7.68 8.33 5.66
C GLU A 206 7.60 8.13 7.17
N THR A 207 8.28 7.11 7.65
CA THR A 207 8.47 6.86 9.09
C THR A 207 9.92 7.09 9.48
N ASP A 208 10.15 7.65 10.65
CA ASP A 208 11.49 7.87 11.22
C ASP A 208 11.74 7.10 12.51
N PHE A 209 10.71 6.45 13.02
CA PHE A 209 10.77 5.67 14.24
C PHE A 209 9.82 4.47 14.15
N GLY A 210 10.25 3.34 14.69
CA GLY A 210 9.48 2.09 14.75
C GLY A 210 9.78 1.17 13.56
N SER A 211 10.77 0.28 13.72
CA SER A 211 11.18 -0.72 12.71
C SER A 211 10.50 -2.07 12.92
N SER A 212 9.25 -2.07 13.35
CA SER A 212 8.51 -3.30 13.68
C SER A 212 7.20 -3.45 12.93
N THR A 213 6.78 -2.43 12.18
CA THR A 213 5.45 -2.40 11.57
C THR A 213 5.46 -1.70 10.21
N VAL A 214 4.82 -2.33 9.24
CA VAL A 214 4.52 -1.75 7.92
C VAL A 214 3.02 -1.74 7.73
N LEU A 215 2.44 -0.56 7.49
CA LEU A 215 1.02 -0.37 7.19
C LEU A 215 0.75 -0.59 5.71
N ASN A 216 -0.39 -1.19 5.39
CA ASN A 216 -0.94 -1.23 4.04
C ASN A 216 -1.95 -0.09 3.87
N ILE A 217 -1.48 1.05 3.36
CA ILE A 217 -2.25 2.27 3.15
C ILE A 217 -3.11 2.10 1.89
N LYS A 218 -4.41 2.20 2.05
CA LYS A 218 -5.39 2.14 0.97
C LYS A 218 -5.46 3.46 0.22
N ASP A 219 -5.61 4.55 0.95
CA ASP A 219 -5.64 5.90 0.41
C ASP A 219 -5.14 6.94 1.42
N ILE A 220 -4.78 8.10 0.89
CA ILE A 220 -4.42 9.28 1.65
C ILE A 220 -5.35 10.39 1.20
N ALA A 221 -5.98 11.08 2.16
CA ALA A 221 -6.85 12.19 1.87
C ALA A 221 -6.47 13.43 2.67
N MET A 222 -6.72 14.61 2.10
CA MET A 222 -6.62 15.89 2.77
C MET A 222 -7.99 16.53 2.84
N GLY A 223 -8.53 16.68 4.04
CA GLY A 223 -9.81 17.31 4.30
C GLY A 223 -9.62 18.75 4.76
N VAL A 224 -10.29 19.67 4.10
CA VAL A 224 -10.31 21.10 4.45
C VAL A 224 -11.68 21.45 4.97
N TYR A 225 -11.76 21.72 6.25
CA TYR A 225 -12.99 22.18 6.91
C TYR A 225 -13.07 23.68 6.83
N TYR A 226 -14.23 24.19 6.45
CA TYR A 226 -14.48 25.61 6.33
C TYR A 226 -15.92 25.94 6.65
N HIS A 227 -16.17 27.19 6.99
CA HIS A 227 -17.52 27.73 7.09
C HIS A 227 -17.70 28.94 6.20
N PHE A 228 -18.94 29.22 5.83
CA PHE A 228 -19.34 30.44 5.14
C PHE A 228 -20.75 30.84 5.56
N SER A 229 -21.08 32.12 5.41
CA SER A 229 -22.40 32.64 5.75
C SER A 229 -23.11 33.15 4.49
N TYR A 230 -24.42 32.94 4.46
CA TYR A 230 -25.29 33.50 3.42
C TYR A 230 -26.61 33.96 4.03
N ASP A 231 -27.24 34.93 3.37
CA ASP A 231 -28.57 35.39 3.75
C ASP A 231 -29.62 34.38 3.29
N LYS A 232 -30.39 33.87 4.21
CA LYS A 232 -31.57 33.05 3.92
C LYS A 232 -32.82 33.79 4.40
N GLN A 233 -33.49 34.49 3.47
CA GLN A 233 -34.72 35.23 3.74
C GLN A 233 -34.58 36.31 4.84
N GLY A 234 -33.48 37.08 4.78
CA GLY A 234 -33.21 38.13 5.78
C GLY A 234 -32.61 37.63 7.09
N LYS A 235 -32.15 36.37 7.13
CA LYS A 235 -31.46 35.77 8.28
C LYS A 235 -30.09 35.25 7.87
N ASP A 236 -29.05 35.78 8.49
CA ASP A 236 -27.70 35.25 8.37
C ASP A 236 -27.63 33.80 8.82
N THR A 237 -27.22 32.93 7.93
CA THR A 237 -27.12 31.50 8.17
C THR A 237 -25.69 31.05 7.92
N THR A 238 -25.03 30.45 8.89
CA THR A 238 -23.68 29.87 8.75
C THR A 238 -23.79 28.39 8.39
N VAL A 239 -23.02 28.00 7.40
CA VAL A 239 -22.89 26.60 6.95
C VAL A 239 -21.44 26.17 7.12
N ASN A 240 -21.27 24.99 7.73
CA ASN A 240 -19.99 24.29 7.78
C ASN A 240 -19.95 23.25 6.66
N ASP A 241 -18.86 23.17 5.96
CA ASP A 241 -18.66 22.25 4.85
C ASP A 241 -17.25 21.67 4.87
N LEU A 242 -17.02 20.60 4.09
CA LEU A 242 -15.76 19.87 3.98
C LEU A 242 -15.44 19.63 2.52
N LYS A 243 -14.25 20.03 2.10
CA LYS A 243 -13.67 19.60 0.82
C LYS A 243 -12.58 18.58 1.06
N VAL A 244 -12.58 17.53 0.25
CA VAL A 244 -11.63 16.43 0.38
C VAL A 244 -10.89 16.23 -0.93
N PHE A 245 -9.57 16.12 -0.84
CA PHE A 245 -8.64 15.87 -1.91
C PHE A 245 -8.05 14.47 -1.66
N TYR A 246 -8.17 13.55 -2.63
CA TYR A 246 -7.82 12.15 -2.45
C TYR A 246 -6.60 11.74 -3.29
N SER A 247 -5.80 10.81 -2.76
CA SER A 247 -4.92 10.01 -3.59
C SER A 247 -5.73 8.86 -4.21
N ASN A 248 -5.98 8.92 -5.51
CA ASN A 248 -6.77 7.94 -6.24
C ASN A 248 -6.12 7.60 -7.59
N ALA A 249 -6.79 6.81 -8.42
CA ALA A 249 -6.28 6.38 -9.72
C ALA A 249 -6.10 7.51 -10.74
N GLU A 250 -6.67 8.70 -10.51
CA GLU A 250 -6.57 9.87 -11.40
C GLU A 250 -5.25 10.63 -11.23
N VAL A 251 -4.53 10.37 -10.13
CA VAL A 251 -3.23 10.98 -9.83
C VAL A 251 -2.16 9.92 -9.63
N ARG A 252 -0.91 10.35 -9.59
CA ARG A 252 0.20 9.41 -9.42
C ARG A 252 0.56 9.22 -7.95
N ALA A 253 0.59 7.95 -7.54
CA ALA A 253 1.22 7.51 -6.30
C ALA A 253 2.37 6.55 -6.62
N VAL A 254 3.45 6.64 -5.86
CA VAL A 254 4.65 5.82 -6.01
C VAL A 254 5.09 5.34 -4.63
N ASN A 255 5.25 4.04 -4.50
CA ASN A 255 5.80 3.43 -3.30
C ASN A 255 7.30 3.19 -3.48
N SER A 256 8.13 3.88 -2.72
CA SER A 256 9.56 3.58 -2.64
C SER A 256 9.74 2.43 -1.66
N ILE A 257 10.41 1.37 -2.10
CA ILE A 257 10.64 0.16 -1.30
C ILE A 257 12.11 -0.19 -1.37
N GLN A 258 12.76 -0.28 -0.23
CA GLN A 258 14.18 -0.57 -0.10
C GLN A 258 14.40 -1.70 0.91
N TYR A 259 15.30 -2.60 0.57
CA TYR A 259 15.88 -3.54 1.52
C TYR A 259 17.27 -3.06 1.90
N VAL A 260 17.47 -2.79 3.18
CA VAL A 260 18.78 -2.45 3.74
C VAL A 260 19.62 -3.73 3.78
N ASN A 261 20.87 -3.65 3.29
CA ASN A 261 21.82 -4.77 3.23
C ASN A 261 21.35 -5.98 2.40
N LYS A 262 20.56 -5.74 1.33
CA LYS A 262 20.03 -6.81 0.47
C LYS A 262 21.13 -7.70 -0.14
N GLU A 263 22.25 -7.12 -0.55
CA GLU A 263 23.34 -7.87 -1.17
C GLU A 263 24.05 -8.81 -0.17
N ASP A 264 24.24 -8.38 1.06
CA ASP A 264 24.81 -9.21 2.13
C ASP A 264 23.88 -10.38 2.43
N LEU A 265 22.59 -10.11 2.58
CA LEU A 265 21.56 -11.13 2.77
C LEU A 265 21.54 -12.14 1.62
N LEU A 266 21.62 -11.67 0.37
CA LEU A 266 21.63 -12.55 -0.80
C LEU A 266 22.84 -13.48 -0.77
N ASN A 267 24.02 -12.96 -0.44
CA ASN A 267 25.25 -13.76 -0.34
C ASN A 267 25.13 -14.86 0.74
N ASP A 268 24.57 -14.51 1.92
CA ASP A 268 24.36 -15.47 3.02
C ASP A 268 23.36 -16.57 2.61
N LEU A 269 22.23 -16.19 2.03
CA LEU A 269 21.20 -17.14 1.61
C LEU A 269 21.66 -18.04 0.43
N GLN A 270 22.55 -17.56 -0.43
CA GLN A 270 23.12 -18.38 -1.51
C GLN A 270 24.05 -19.48 -0.96
N GLN A 271 24.70 -19.26 0.17
CA GLN A 271 25.52 -20.29 0.82
C GLN A 271 24.66 -21.42 1.38
N ASP A 272 23.45 -21.09 1.88
CA ASP A 272 22.48 -22.05 2.45
C ASP A 272 21.53 -22.66 1.42
N SER A 273 21.56 -22.21 0.17
CA SER A 273 20.59 -22.56 -0.88
C SER A 273 20.55 -24.04 -1.26
N ALA A 274 21.51 -24.83 -0.80
CA ALA A 274 21.48 -26.29 -0.96
C ALA A 274 20.31 -26.97 -0.20
N LEU A 275 19.74 -26.33 0.81
CA LEU A 275 18.69 -26.86 1.67
C LEU A 275 17.35 -26.13 1.52
N TYR A 276 17.36 -24.82 1.22
CA TYR A 276 16.17 -23.99 1.23
C TYR A 276 16.12 -23.04 0.04
N ASN A 277 14.90 -22.70 -0.36
CA ASN A 277 14.61 -21.68 -1.35
C ASN A 277 13.91 -20.51 -0.64
N TYR A 278 14.26 -19.28 -1.02
CA TYR A 278 13.78 -18.09 -0.37
C TYR A 278 13.01 -17.18 -1.35
N ILE A 279 11.91 -16.62 -0.88
CA ILE A 279 11.14 -15.59 -1.58
C ILE A 279 10.87 -14.48 -0.57
N ILE A 280 11.40 -13.29 -0.82
CA ILE A 280 11.25 -12.11 0.02
C ILE A 280 10.63 -11.00 -0.83
N GLY A 281 9.37 -10.71 -0.59
CA GLY A 281 8.62 -9.67 -1.31
C GLY A 281 8.41 -8.42 -0.45
N PRO A 282 8.05 -7.30 -1.09
CA PRO A 282 8.21 -6.97 -2.50
C PRO A 282 9.63 -6.50 -2.84
N ALA A 283 10.08 -6.65 -4.11
CA ALA A 283 11.38 -6.17 -4.61
C ALA A 283 12.63 -6.71 -3.88
N GLY A 284 12.50 -7.80 -3.15
CA GLY A 284 13.58 -8.43 -2.38
C GLY A 284 14.32 -9.51 -3.16
N ILE A 285 14.07 -10.75 -2.81
CA ILE A 285 14.76 -11.94 -3.31
C ILE A 285 13.73 -12.91 -3.91
N TYR A 286 14.08 -13.57 -5.00
CA TYR A 286 13.25 -14.61 -5.60
C TYR A 286 14.05 -15.89 -5.87
N THR A 287 13.34 -17.00 -5.99
CA THR A 287 13.90 -18.28 -6.40
C THR A 287 13.52 -18.59 -7.83
N GLN A 288 14.52 -18.80 -8.69
CA GLN A 288 14.34 -19.32 -10.04
C GLN A 288 14.39 -20.84 -10.01
N ILE A 289 13.37 -21.50 -10.58
CA ILE A 289 13.31 -22.96 -10.73
C ILE A 289 13.48 -23.30 -12.20
N SER A 290 14.39 -24.21 -12.49
CA SER A 290 14.62 -24.72 -13.83
C SER A 290 14.12 -26.16 -13.94
N LEU A 291 13.21 -26.40 -14.89
CA LEU A 291 12.70 -27.73 -15.23
C LEU A 291 13.54 -28.31 -16.39
N PRO A 292 14.03 -29.55 -16.29
CA PRO A 292 14.68 -30.20 -17.42
C PRO A 292 13.63 -30.52 -18.48
N VAL A 293 13.71 -29.87 -19.62
CA VAL A 293 12.89 -30.21 -20.79
C VAL A 293 13.57 -31.35 -21.50
N LYS A 294 13.00 -32.56 -21.47
CA LYS A 294 13.41 -33.65 -22.40
C LYS A 294 12.98 -33.21 -23.81
N LYS A 295 13.95 -33.04 -24.71
CA LYS A 295 13.71 -32.92 -26.15
C LYS A 295 13.34 -34.27 -26.73
#